data_ef7d3cef7140121e8def4664f4ebfb40
#
_entry.id   ef7d3cef7140121e8def4664f4ebfb40
#
_cell.length_a   1.000
_cell.length_b   1.000
_cell.length_c   1.000
_cell.angle_alpha   90.00
_cell.angle_beta   90.00
_cell.angle_gamma   90.00
#
_symmetry.space_group_name_H-M   'P 1'
#
loop_
_entity.id
_entity.type
_entity.pdbx_description
1 polymer ?
#
loop_
_entity_poly.entity_id
_entity_poly.type
_entity_poly.pdbx_seq_one_letter_code
_entity_poly.pdbx_strand_id
1 'polypeptide(L)'
;MRIIIDIDVTNVEEVVKAHKGEWQNLLAGVLLSKSKRKKRVEKGVCAEIIKAFEVELPRVLKEEMIEANILEYKSINYIFLLM
;
A
#
# COMPACT_ATOMS: atom_id res chain seq x y z
N MET A 1 -17.09 -1.45 -11.74
CA MET A 1 -17.02 -0.33 -10.77
C MET A 1 -15.59 -0.20 -10.28
N ARG A 2 -15.11 1.01 -10.18
CA ARG A 2 -13.73 1.28 -9.76
C ARG A 2 -13.74 2.18 -8.53
N ILE A 3 -12.92 1.86 -7.54
CA ILE A 3 -12.77 2.66 -6.33
C ILE A 3 -11.33 3.17 -6.30
N ILE A 4 -11.15 4.48 -6.12
CA ILE A 4 -9.84 5.12 -6.01
C ILE A 4 -9.70 5.71 -4.61
N ILE A 5 -8.60 5.38 -3.94
CA ILE A 5 -8.30 5.90 -2.60
C ILE A 5 -6.95 6.58 -2.64
N ASP A 6 -6.93 7.86 -2.30
CA ASP A 6 -5.69 8.63 -2.16
C ASP A 6 -5.29 8.70 -0.69
N ILE A 7 -4.06 8.35 -0.39
CA ILE A 7 -3.54 8.33 0.98
C ILE A 7 -2.28 9.19 1.04
N ASP A 8 -2.24 10.09 2.00
CA ASP A 8 -1.09 10.92 2.30
C ASP A 8 -0.57 10.57 3.69
N VAL A 9 0.59 9.92 3.76
CA VAL A 9 1.20 9.56 5.03
C VAL A 9 1.90 10.78 5.61
N THR A 10 1.48 11.23 6.78
CA THR A 10 2.00 12.45 7.41
C THR A 10 3.06 12.19 8.49
N ASN A 11 3.11 10.97 9.03
CA ASN A 11 4.04 10.59 10.10
C ASN A 11 5.08 9.57 9.63
N VAL A 12 5.75 9.88 8.54
CA VAL A 12 6.67 8.97 7.85
C VAL A 12 7.71 8.35 8.78
N GLU A 13 8.35 9.16 9.63
CA GLU A 13 9.42 8.66 10.52
C GLU A 13 8.91 7.69 11.58
N GLU A 14 7.71 7.91 12.09
CA GLU A 14 7.09 6.98 13.05
C GLU A 14 6.74 5.65 12.38
N VAL A 15 6.24 5.70 11.16
CA VAL A 15 5.91 4.50 10.37
C VAL A 15 7.19 3.72 10.06
N VAL A 16 8.26 4.39 9.69
CA VAL A 16 9.58 3.76 9.45
C VAL A 16 10.05 3.02 10.70
N LYS A 17 9.96 3.64 11.88
CA LYS A 17 10.34 3.01 13.15
C LYS A 17 9.49 1.78 13.45
N ALA A 18 8.19 1.86 13.22
CA ALA A 18 7.26 0.77 13.50
C ALA A 18 7.50 -0.45 12.59
N HIS A 19 7.94 -0.23 11.35
CA HIS A 19 8.13 -1.28 10.34
C HIS A 19 9.59 -1.53 9.98
N LYS A 20 10.53 -1.13 10.83
CA LYS A 20 11.96 -1.17 10.53
C LYS A 20 12.46 -2.55 10.07
N GLY A 21 11.98 -3.62 10.67
CA GLY A 21 12.35 -4.97 10.28
C GLY A 21 11.68 -5.44 9.00
N GLU A 22 10.42 -5.10 8.82
CA GLU A 22 9.61 -5.55 7.68
C GLU A 22 9.98 -4.85 6.37
N TRP A 23 10.34 -3.57 6.46
CA TRP A 23 10.61 -2.73 5.30
C TRP A 23 12.08 -2.46 5.08
N GLN A 24 12.95 -3.26 5.66
CA GLN A 24 14.40 -3.08 5.56
C GLN A 24 14.86 -3.05 4.10
N ASN A 25 14.36 -3.97 3.27
CA ASN A 25 14.72 -4.01 1.84
C ASN A 25 14.18 -2.80 1.08
N LEU A 26 13.01 -2.32 1.46
CA LEU A 26 12.38 -1.16 0.83
C LEU A 26 13.16 0.12 1.15
N LEU A 27 13.75 0.19 2.33
CA LEU A 27 14.46 1.37 2.85
C LEU A 27 15.98 1.23 2.77
N ALA A 28 16.48 0.06 2.35
CA ALA A 28 17.91 -0.25 2.37
C ALA A 28 18.71 0.64 1.40
N GLY A 29 19.92 0.96 1.83
CA GLY A 29 20.88 1.68 1.01
C GLY A 29 20.61 3.16 0.85
N VAL A 30 19.82 3.75 1.75
CA VAL A 30 19.26 5.02 1.38
C VAL A 30 19.50 6.14 2.36
N LEU A 31 20.39 7.03 1.92
CA LEU A 31 20.34 8.44 2.30
C LEU A 31 19.30 9.09 1.39
N LEU A 32 18.02 8.77 1.60
CA LEU A 32 16.96 9.34 0.79
C LEU A 32 16.58 10.72 1.27
N SER A 33 16.27 11.61 0.33
CA SER A 33 15.56 12.83 0.64
C SER A 33 14.23 12.50 1.32
N LYS A 34 13.66 13.44 2.07
CA LYS A 34 12.38 13.26 2.75
C LYS A 34 11.29 12.82 1.78
N SER A 35 11.23 13.42 0.57
CA SER A 35 10.22 13.09 -0.41
C SER A 35 10.35 11.67 -0.95
N LYS A 36 11.56 11.19 -1.19
CA LYS A 36 11.81 9.81 -1.63
C LYS A 36 11.49 8.80 -0.54
N ARG A 37 11.83 9.11 0.71
CA ARG A 37 11.50 8.28 1.86
C ARG A 37 9.99 8.16 2.01
N LYS A 38 9.27 9.27 1.91
CA LYS A 38 7.81 9.30 1.95
C LYS A 38 7.20 8.41 0.88
N LYS A 39 7.67 8.51 -0.36
CA LYS A 39 7.18 7.66 -1.48
C LYS A 39 7.38 6.18 -1.19
N ARG A 40 8.53 5.81 -0.64
CA ARG A 40 8.81 4.41 -0.29
C ARG A 40 7.95 3.90 0.84
N VAL A 41 7.71 4.74 1.85
CA VAL A 41 6.79 4.42 2.94
C VAL A 41 5.37 4.24 2.41
N GLU A 42 4.91 5.13 1.55
CA GLU A 42 3.58 5.04 0.94
C GLU A 42 3.43 3.78 0.09
N LYS A 43 4.49 3.37 -0.59
CA LYS A 43 4.52 2.09 -1.32
C LYS A 43 4.32 0.91 -0.37
N GLY A 44 5.02 0.90 0.77
CA GLY A 44 4.85 -0.13 1.79
C GLY A 44 3.44 -0.15 2.37
N VAL A 45 2.89 1.01 2.69
CA VAL A 45 1.52 1.16 3.18
C VAL A 45 0.52 0.64 2.13
N CYS A 46 0.70 1.01 0.88
CA CYS A 46 -0.15 0.54 -0.20
C CYS A 46 -0.15 -0.99 -0.33
N ALA A 47 1.03 -1.61 -0.26
CA ALA A 47 1.14 -3.06 -0.30
C ALA A 47 0.39 -3.73 0.84
N GLU A 48 0.48 -3.19 2.05
CA GLU A 48 -0.24 -3.72 3.22
C GLU A 48 -1.75 -3.57 3.07
N ILE A 49 -2.21 -2.44 2.53
CA ILE A 49 -3.65 -2.20 2.29
C ILE A 49 -4.18 -3.17 1.24
N ILE A 50 -3.45 -3.38 0.14
CA ILE A 50 -3.85 -4.34 -0.90
C ILE A 50 -3.95 -5.75 -0.33
N LYS A 51 -2.98 -6.16 0.48
CA LYS A 51 -3.01 -7.44 1.18
C LYS A 51 -4.27 -7.60 2.04
N ALA A 52 -4.60 -6.56 2.80
CA ALA A 52 -5.79 -6.57 3.64
C ALA A 52 -7.07 -6.70 2.79
N PHE A 53 -7.14 -5.99 1.68
CA PHE A 53 -8.27 -6.08 0.76
C PHE A 53 -8.41 -7.46 0.13
N GLU A 54 -7.30 -8.12 -0.22
CA GLU A 54 -7.32 -9.47 -0.78
C GLU A 54 -8.01 -10.48 0.16
N VAL A 55 -7.87 -10.26 1.47
CA VAL A 55 -8.50 -11.11 2.49
C VAL A 55 -9.91 -10.65 2.82
N GLU A 56 -10.09 -9.37 3.09
CA GLU A 56 -11.32 -8.82 3.66
C GLU A 56 -12.41 -8.54 2.62
N LEU A 57 -12.06 -8.12 1.42
CA LEU A 57 -13.05 -7.73 0.42
C LEU A 57 -13.94 -8.90 -0.02
N PRO A 58 -13.39 -10.09 -0.35
CA PRO A 58 -14.24 -11.24 -0.65
C PRO A 58 -15.17 -11.61 0.51
N ARG A 59 -14.70 -11.49 1.74
CA ARG A 59 -15.49 -11.78 2.94
C ARG A 59 -16.67 -10.80 3.08
N VAL A 60 -16.42 -9.51 2.91
CA VAL A 60 -17.46 -8.48 3.00
C VAL A 60 -18.51 -8.66 1.91
N LEU A 61 -18.09 -8.92 0.69
CA LEU A 61 -19.00 -9.16 -0.43
C LEU A 61 -19.92 -10.36 -0.12
N LYS A 62 -19.36 -11.43 0.41
CA LYS A 62 -20.12 -12.63 0.79
C LYS A 62 -21.11 -12.35 1.92
N GLU A 63 -20.69 -11.62 2.94
CA GLU A 63 -21.55 -11.25 4.07
C GLU A 63 -22.73 -10.39 3.63
N GLU A 64 -22.52 -9.51 2.69
CA GLU A 64 -23.57 -8.63 2.14
C GLU A 64 -24.37 -9.31 1.01
N MET A 65 -24.12 -10.59 0.74
CA MET A 65 -24.79 -11.37 -0.29
C MET A 65 -24.62 -10.76 -1.69
N ILE A 66 -23.46 -10.15 -1.95
CA ILE A 66 -23.14 -9.52 -3.23
C ILE A 66 -22.35 -10.51 -4.08
N GLU A 67 -22.86 -10.80 -5.27
CA GLU A 67 -22.14 -11.57 -6.28
C GLU A 67 -21.35 -10.59 -7.15
N ALA A 68 -20.02 -10.67 -7.06
CA ALA A 68 -19.13 -9.80 -7.81
C ALA A 68 -17.78 -10.47 -8.04
N ASN A 69 -17.13 -10.10 -9.13
CA ASN A 69 -15.75 -10.51 -9.41
C ASN A 69 -14.82 -9.35 -9.12
N ILE A 70 -13.75 -9.64 -8.39
CA ILE A 70 -12.67 -8.67 -8.18
C ILE A 70 -11.72 -8.82 -9.36
N LEU A 71 -11.66 -7.80 -10.22
CA LEU A 71 -10.91 -7.88 -11.46
C LEU A 71 -9.43 -7.58 -11.28
N GLU A 72 -9.08 -6.59 -10.45
CA GLU A 72 -7.69 -6.31 -10.12
C GLU A 72 -7.55 -5.44 -8.88
N TYR A 73 -6.38 -5.55 -8.24
CA TYR A 73 -5.87 -4.61 -7.26
C TYR A 73 -4.68 -3.89 -7.91
N LYS A 74 -4.67 -2.56 -7.83
CA LYS A 74 -3.69 -1.79 -8.59
C LYS A 74 -3.29 -0.51 -7.86
N SER A 75 -1.99 -0.24 -7.80
CA SER A 75 -1.47 1.03 -7.34
C SER A 75 -1.01 1.85 -8.54
N ILE A 76 -1.71 2.93 -8.84
CA ILE A 76 -1.42 3.77 -10.00
C ILE A 76 -0.09 4.51 -9.82
N ASN A 77 0.19 4.97 -8.61
CA ASN A 77 1.36 5.81 -8.32
C ASN A 77 2.69 5.06 -8.37
N TYR A 78 2.68 3.73 -8.32
CA TYR A 78 3.89 2.93 -8.22
C TYR A 78 4.21 2.08 -9.44
N ILE A 79 3.35 2.10 -10.45
CA ILE A 79 3.57 1.39 -11.72
C ILE A 79 4.85 1.89 -12.38
N PHE A 80 5.11 3.20 -12.33
CA PHE A 80 6.28 3.81 -12.92
C PHE A 80 7.59 3.51 -12.18
N LEU A 81 7.53 3.08 -10.93
CA LEU A 81 8.73 2.75 -10.15
C LEU A 81 9.20 1.31 -10.37
N LEU A 82 8.36 0.47 -10.93
CA LEU A 82 8.66 -0.92 -11.26
C LEU A 82 9.18 -1.07 -12.70
N MET A 83 9.05 -0.04 -13.47
CA MET A 83 9.56 0.03 -14.84
C MET A 83 10.91 0.73 -14.87
#